data_9b27706ad591597708dc23aafe949e0c
#
_entry.id   9b27706ad591597708dc23aafe949e0c
#
_cell.length_a   1.000
_cell.length_b   1.000
_cell.length_c   1.000
_cell.angle_alpha   90.00
_cell.angle_beta   90.00
_cell.angle_gamma   90.00
#
_symmetry.space_group_name_H-M   'P 1'
#
loop_
_entity.id
_entity.type
_entity.pdbx_description
1 polymer ?
#
loop_
_entity_poly.entity_id
_entity_poly.type
_entity_poly.pdbx_seq_one_letter_code
_entity_poly.pdbx_strand_id
1 'polypeptide(L)'
;MAELIERLSLSSTGQVPARDTEFTALDVKTTGLHTGRVLEVAAIRFRGDGTFLGEFATVVAADANRRNPHRITAAELADAPALGDILGQLFDLCRGAVVVALDLSSVEGLLVEISQSGVRLPRLPGISLKDTARAVLPLPNYRLATVARAFDIEDFPGYLAEPAARACAQAMIALVGTHGLRFAQPVRFPELPRYASQTAALRRSAAGAEKGWMAEAVDRVPAADGGPVAQAYLDLLAEAVGDQFLTDEEIWALAALAAEAGMAAAEVQRIHTGFVAELRRVAEADGVVTSAEYRELRQVADALGALEVVVDLKVTATGDKPTRVLVLGTTADADQLRARVLSEGFQLAKKLTGSVTHLVYDAGVRESEPRLSRALELGAHVVRLDQAAALWGFVPAPEPRRPKTPSSRDRLIGRVLMGAGLILMIITVIAMFGGTGVGPGIVLAVLAAGALVGGWYLDETKRATAGSAG
;
A
#
# COMPACT_ATOMS: atom_id res chain seq x y z
N MET A 1 16.63 2.72 15.82
CA MET A 1 17.10 3.30 14.53
C MET A 1 17.50 4.74 14.78
N ALA A 2 18.55 5.25 14.13
CA ALA A 2 18.89 6.66 14.24
C ALA A 2 17.83 7.48 13.47
N GLU A 3 17.30 8.52 14.11
CA GLU A 3 16.37 9.46 13.47
C GLU A 3 17.14 10.26 12.40
N LEU A 4 16.79 10.07 11.13
CA LEU A 4 17.51 10.65 9.97
C LEU A 4 16.98 12.03 9.56
N ILE A 5 15.85 12.47 10.16
CA ILE A 5 15.27 13.79 9.95
C ILE A 5 15.25 14.57 11.25
N GLU A 6 15.71 15.80 11.21
CA GLU A 6 15.49 16.82 12.25
C GLU A 6 14.17 17.52 11.93
N ARG A 7 13.12 17.24 12.69
CA ARG A 7 11.80 17.82 12.47
C ARG A 7 11.79 19.29 12.89
N LEU A 8 11.58 20.17 11.91
CA LEU A 8 11.44 21.59 12.12
C LEU A 8 9.97 22.01 12.08
N SER A 9 9.67 23.14 12.72
CA SER A 9 8.35 23.78 12.67
C SER A 9 8.46 25.25 12.26
N LEU A 10 7.42 25.74 11.62
CA LEU A 10 7.26 27.15 11.25
C LEU A 10 6.17 27.80 12.11
N SER A 11 6.34 29.07 12.41
CA SER A 11 5.34 29.88 13.09
C SER A 11 5.36 31.33 12.58
N SER A 12 4.30 32.09 12.81
CA SER A 12 4.25 33.51 12.48
C SER A 12 5.15 34.40 13.38
N THR A 13 5.59 33.83 14.53
CA THR A 13 6.37 34.57 15.54
C THR A 13 7.87 34.21 15.53
N GLY A 14 8.33 33.39 14.60
CA GLY A 14 9.73 32.97 14.46
C GLY A 14 10.67 34.15 14.12
N GLN A 15 11.97 33.92 14.22
CA GLN A 15 12.98 34.96 13.97
C GLN A 15 13.43 35.03 12.51
N VAL A 16 13.59 33.89 11.84
CA VAL A 16 14.14 33.79 10.48
C VAL A 16 13.02 33.60 9.45
N PRO A 17 12.84 34.49 8.48
CA PRO A 17 11.81 34.36 7.47
C PRO A 17 12.00 33.09 6.65
N ALA A 18 10.96 32.25 6.54
CA ALA A 18 11.00 31.07 5.70
C ALA A 18 11.00 31.42 4.20
N ARG A 19 10.55 32.61 3.84
CA ARG A 19 10.54 33.12 2.47
C ARG A 19 11.91 33.11 1.79
N ASP A 20 12.97 33.37 2.56
CA ASP A 20 14.34 33.44 2.04
C ASP A 20 15.09 32.11 2.11
N THR A 21 14.44 31.07 2.63
CA THR A 21 15.01 29.73 2.80
C THR A 21 14.77 28.89 1.54
N GLU A 22 15.74 28.06 1.19
CA GLU A 22 15.57 27.06 0.14
C GLU A 22 14.99 25.77 0.72
N PHE A 23 14.06 25.19 -0.01
CA PHE A 23 13.32 23.97 0.31
C PHE A 23 13.46 22.95 -0.82
N THR A 24 13.35 21.69 -0.48
CA THR A 24 13.17 20.62 -1.48
C THR A 24 11.95 19.81 -1.09
N ALA A 25 10.85 19.96 -1.85
CA ALA A 25 9.70 19.10 -1.71
C ALA A 25 10.02 17.71 -2.27
N LEU A 26 9.82 16.70 -1.45
CA LEU A 26 9.99 15.29 -1.80
C LEU A 26 8.65 14.58 -1.76
N ASP A 27 8.39 13.78 -2.79
CA ASP A 27 7.36 12.75 -2.77
C ASP A 27 8.00 11.42 -3.14
N VAL A 28 7.67 10.37 -2.38
CA VAL A 28 8.26 9.04 -2.52
C VAL A 28 7.15 8.02 -2.59
N LYS A 29 7.07 7.27 -3.67
CA LYS A 29 6.17 6.15 -3.84
C LYS A 29 6.89 4.85 -3.48
N THR A 30 6.26 4.02 -2.65
CA THR A 30 6.87 2.79 -2.12
C THR A 30 5.96 1.58 -2.33
N THR A 31 6.48 0.38 -2.12
CA THR A 31 5.70 -0.87 -2.20
C THR A 31 4.77 -1.08 -1.00
N GLY A 32 4.79 -0.24 0.02
CA GLY A 32 3.99 -0.33 1.25
C GLY A 32 4.10 0.95 2.08
N LEU A 33 3.26 1.09 3.11
CA LEU A 33 3.04 2.35 3.83
C LEU A 33 4.28 2.91 4.55
N HIS A 34 5.11 2.07 5.18
CA HIS A 34 6.21 2.59 6.02
C HIS A 34 7.55 1.85 5.85
N THR A 35 7.55 0.64 5.33
CA THR A 35 8.74 -0.21 5.19
C THR A 35 8.95 -0.71 3.77
N GLY A 36 8.21 -0.15 2.83
CA GLY A 36 8.25 -0.51 1.42
C GLY A 36 9.56 -0.10 0.74
N ARG A 37 9.87 -0.77 -0.38
CA ARG A 37 10.96 -0.36 -1.28
C ARG A 37 10.54 0.87 -2.07
N VAL A 38 11.45 1.77 -2.33
CA VAL A 38 11.21 2.94 -3.19
C VAL A 38 10.96 2.49 -4.62
N LEU A 39 9.87 2.98 -5.20
CA LEU A 39 9.45 2.71 -6.59
C LEU A 39 9.55 3.95 -7.48
N GLU A 40 9.28 5.13 -6.92
CA GLU A 40 9.37 6.40 -7.62
C GLU A 40 9.76 7.48 -6.61
N VAL A 41 10.56 8.42 -7.02
CA VAL A 41 10.95 9.58 -6.21
C VAL A 41 10.90 10.85 -7.07
N ALA A 42 10.39 11.92 -6.46
CA ALA A 42 10.45 13.25 -7.05
C ALA A 42 10.97 14.26 -6.02
N ALA A 43 11.77 15.20 -6.49
CA ALA A 43 12.35 16.28 -5.72
C ALA A 43 12.16 17.59 -6.49
N ILE A 44 11.51 18.58 -5.86
CA ILE A 44 11.31 19.92 -6.42
C ILE A 44 12.01 20.92 -5.49
N ARG A 45 13.07 21.55 -5.98
CA ARG A 45 13.79 22.59 -5.22
C ARG A 45 13.25 23.97 -5.53
N PHE A 46 12.95 24.71 -4.50
CA PHE A 46 12.37 26.06 -4.58
C PHE A 46 12.83 26.90 -3.40
N ARG A 47 12.64 28.21 -3.50
CA ARG A 47 12.77 29.15 -2.39
C ARG A 47 11.37 29.51 -1.85
N GLY A 48 11.27 29.82 -0.57
CA GLY A 48 9.99 30.15 0.05
C GLY A 48 9.29 31.38 -0.54
N ASP A 49 9.97 32.18 -1.37
CA ASP A 49 9.40 33.30 -2.14
C ASP A 49 8.71 32.84 -3.46
N GLY A 50 8.79 31.56 -3.79
CA GLY A 50 8.23 31.00 -5.01
C GLY A 50 9.24 30.79 -6.14
N THR A 51 10.50 31.20 -5.98
CA THR A 51 11.53 30.98 -6.99
C THR A 51 11.80 29.48 -7.17
N PHE A 52 11.57 28.96 -8.37
CA PHE A 52 11.92 27.58 -8.74
C PHE A 52 13.43 27.47 -8.99
N LEU A 53 14.06 26.42 -8.45
CA LEU A 53 15.51 26.23 -8.50
C LEU A 53 15.94 24.96 -9.22
N GLY A 54 15.07 23.99 -9.34
CA GLY A 54 15.33 22.74 -10.05
C GLY A 54 14.40 21.60 -9.66
N GLU A 55 14.43 20.55 -10.45
CA GLU A 55 13.62 19.37 -10.22
C GLU A 55 14.30 18.10 -10.69
N PHE A 56 13.91 16.99 -10.08
CA PHE A 56 14.28 15.66 -10.49
C PHE A 56 13.13 14.72 -10.18
N ALA A 57 12.80 13.81 -11.09
CA ALA A 57 11.82 12.77 -10.84
C ALA A 57 12.20 11.52 -11.63
N THR A 58 12.08 10.34 -11.03
CA THR A 58 12.36 9.07 -11.71
C THR A 58 11.67 7.90 -11.01
N VAL A 59 11.29 6.91 -11.81
CA VAL A 59 11.04 5.55 -11.32
C VAL A 59 12.36 4.97 -10.83
N VAL A 60 12.32 4.09 -9.85
CA VAL A 60 13.48 3.40 -9.27
C VAL A 60 13.35 1.90 -9.51
N ALA A 61 14.43 1.25 -9.92
CA ALA A 61 14.47 -0.18 -10.18
C ALA A 61 14.07 -0.98 -8.93
N ALA A 62 13.07 -1.82 -9.09
CA ALA A 62 12.58 -2.71 -8.06
C ALA A 62 12.15 -4.06 -8.66
N ASP A 63 12.03 -5.09 -7.84
CA ASP A 63 11.54 -6.39 -8.27
C ASP A 63 10.08 -6.27 -8.74
N ALA A 64 9.82 -6.57 -10.01
CA ALA A 64 8.51 -6.52 -10.64
C ALA A 64 7.48 -7.50 -10.02
N ASN A 65 7.96 -8.52 -9.29
CA ASN A 65 7.09 -9.47 -8.58
C ASN A 65 6.58 -8.92 -7.23
N ARG A 66 7.07 -7.75 -6.83
CA ARG A 66 6.58 -7.09 -5.62
C ARG A 66 5.32 -6.27 -5.93
N ARG A 67 4.50 -6.13 -4.93
CA ARG A 67 3.31 -5.31 -4.98
C ARG A 67 3.65 -3.87 -5.36
N ASN A 68 2.88 -3.31 -6.27
CA ASN A 68 3.10 -2.01 -6.86
C ASN A 68 1.77 -1.24 -6.90
N PRO A 69 1.42 -0.55 -5.81
CA PRO A 69 0.15 0.17 -5.70
C PRO A 69 0.06 1.38 -6.65
N HIS A 70 1.20 1.87 -7.14
CA HIS A 70 1.25 3.11 -7.93
C HIS A 70 1.16 2.89 -9.44
N ARG A 71 0.71 1.70 -9.89
CA ARG A 71 0.50 1.37 -11.32
C ARG A 71 1.76 1.54 -12.19
N ILE A 72 2.96 1.36 -11.61
CA ILE A 72 4.20 1.35 -12.36
C ILE A 72 4.32 -0.01 -13.05
N THR A 73 4.49 -0.05 -14.35
CA THR A 73 4.56 -1.30 -15.10
C THR A 73 5.87 -2.08 -14.80
N ALA A 74 5.84 -3.39 -14.98
CA ALA A 74 7.04 -4.22 -14.83
C ALA A 74 8.17 -3.79 -15.78
N ALA A 75 7.83 -3.30 -16.99
CA ALA A 75 8.78 -2.75 -17.93
C ALA A 75 9.43 -1.46 -17.42
N GLU A 76 8.63 -0.52 -16.88
CA GLU A 76 9.16 0.70 -16.29
C GLU A 76 10.09 0.40 -15.11
N LEU A 77 9.77 -0.57 -14.25
CA LEU A 77 10.64 -0.98 -13.14
C LEU A 77 11.95 -1.64 -13.61
N ALA A 78 11.89 -2.41 -14.71
CA ALA A 78 13.06 -3.08 -15.27
C ALA A 78 14.03 -2.11 -15.95
N ASP A 79 13.51 -1.05 -16.60
CA ASP A 79 14.28 -0.04 -17.32
C ASP A 79 14.73 1.11 -16.40
N ALA A 80 14.24 1.16 -15.15
CA ALA A 80 14.53 2.22 -14.22
C ALA A 80 15.96 2.15 -13.66
N PRO A 81 16.55 3.30 -13.29
CA PRO A 81 17.84 3.34 -12.60
C PRO A 81 17.75 2.73 -11.21
N ALA A 82 18.85 2.15 -10.72
CA ALA A 82 18.92 1.73 -9.33
C ALA A 82 18.94 2.95 -8.38
N LEU A 83 18.47 2.76 -7.14
CA LEU A 83 18.45 3.83 -6.14
C LEU A 83 19.83 4.49 -5.94
N GLY A 84 20.91 3.69 -5.97
CA GLY A 84 22.28 4.20 -5.85
C GLY A 84 22.69 5.15 -6.96
N ASP A 85 22.17 4.95 -8.18
CA ASP A 85 22.57 5.73 -9.38
C ASP A 85 21.96 7.13 -9.41
N ILE A 86 20.88 7.34 -8.65
CA ILE A 86 20.16 8.63 -8.59
C ILE A 86 20.57 9.52 -7.41
N LEU A 87 21.39 9.01 -6.48
CA LEU A 87 21.74 9.72 -5.25
C LEU A 87 22.44 11.06 -5.52
N GLY A 88 23.24 11.17 -6.57
CA GLY A 88 23.88 12.43 -6.93
C GLY A 88 22.88 13.55 -7.17
N GLN A 89 21.92 13.32 -8.06
CA GLN A 89 20.89 14.31 -8.42
C GLN A 89 19.97 14.62 -7.22
N LEU A 90 19.57 13.59 -6.47
CA LEU A 90 18.72 13.76 -5.31
C LEU A 90 19.39 14.59 -4.21
N PHE A 91 20.66 14.28 -3.89
CA PHE A 91 21.40 15.01 -2.86
C PHE A 91 21.78 16.43 -3.28
N ASP A 92 22.02 16.67 -4.56
CA ASP A 92 22.29 18.03 -5.05
C ASP A 92 21.08 18.95 -4.89
N LEU A 93 19.86 18.41 -5.07
CA LEU A 93 18.62 19.16 -4.79
C LEU A 93 18.38 19.36 -3.29
N CYS A 94 18.76 18.40 -2.44
CA CYS A 94 18.59 18.51 -0.98
C CYS A 94 19.70 19.32 -0.28
N ARG A 95 20.82 19.56 -0.95
CA ARG A 95 22.00 20.23 -0.35
C ARG A 95 21.70 21.67 0.00
N GLY A 96 21.80 22.03 1.28
CA GLY A 96 21.53 23.40 1.74
C GLY A 96 20.03 23.78 1.69
N ALA A 97 19.15 22.83 1.60
CA ALA A 97 17.71 23.01 1.58
C ALA A 97 17.03 22.28 2.73
N VAL A 98 15.87 22.77 3.16
CA VAL A 98 14.98 22.09 4.09
C VAL A 98 14.12 21.12 3.30
N VAL A 99 14.11 19.84 3.67
CA VAL A 99 13.23 18.85 3.05
C VAL A 99 11.79 19.10 3.48
N VAL A 100 10.88 19.08 2.53
CA VAL A 100 9.43 19.19 2.76
C VAL A 100 8.74 17.99 2.16
N ALA A 101 7.83 17.39 2.88
CA ALA A 101 6.92 16.38 2.37
C ALA A 101 5.54 16.58 3.00
N LEU A 102 4.50 15.97 2.45
CA LEU A 102 3.19 15.98 3.09
C LEU A 102 3.31 15.42 4.51
N ASP A 103 3.89 14.23 4.63
CA ASP A 103 4.32 13.62 5.88
C ASP A 103 5.78 13.15 5.71
N LEU A 104 6.58 13.27 6.74
CA LEU A 104 8.01 12.95 6.67
C LEU A 104 8.30 11.45 6.71
N SER A 105 7.33 10.60 7.00
CA SER A 105 7.52 9.14 7.14
C SER A 105 7.99 8.48 5.83
N SER A 106 7.47 8.90 4.68
CA SER A 106 7.90 8.38 3.38
C SER A 106 9.35 8.77 3.05
N VAL A 107 9.74 9.99 3.42
CA VAL A 107 11.11 10.47 3.27
C VAL A 107 12.04 9.75 4.25
N GLU A 108 11.62 9.50 5.48
CA GLU A 108 12.37 8.68 6.44
C GLU A 108 12.61 7.27 5.89
N GLY A 109 11.59 6.66 5.26
CA GLY A 109 11.71 5.37 4.57
C GLY A 109 12.77 5.38 3.47
N LEU A 110 12.76 6.39 2.60
CA LEU A 110 13.78 6.58 1.56
C LEU A 110 15.19 6.70 2.18
N LEU A 111 15.37 7.53 3.20
CA LEU A 111 16.66 7.73 3.85
C LEU A 111 17.17 6.47 4.54
N VAL A 112 16.26 5.69 5.12
CA VAL A 112 16.58 4.37 5.72
C VAL A 112 17.05 3.41 4.64
N GLU A 113 16.36 3.31 3.49
CA GLU A 113 16.77 2.45 2.39
C GLU A 113 18.15 2.85 1.83
N ILE A 114 18.37 4.15 1.65
CA ILE A 114 19.70 4.67 1.25
C ILE A 114 20.77 4.31 2.30
N SER A 115 20.46 4.45 3.58
CA SER A 115 21.41 4.10 4.65
C SER A 115 21.73 2.61 4.69
N GLN A 116 20.73 1.75 4.43
CA GLN A 116 20.92 0.30 4.34
C GLN A 116 21.81 -0.13 3.17
N SER A 117 21.90 0.68 2.11
CA SER A 117 22.86 0.45 1.01
C SER A 117 24.32 0.82 1.37
N GLY A 118 24.60 1.21 2.62
CA GLY A 118 25.95 1.54 3.12
C GLY A 118 26.29 3.03 3.06
N VAL A 119 25.36 3.88 2.64
CA VAL A 119 25.56 5.34 2.60
C VAL A 119 25.37 5.92 4.01
N ARG A 120 26.35 6.65 4.51
CA ARG A 120 26.24 7.38 5.77
C ARG A 120 25.54 8.71 5.54
N LEU A 121 24.35 8.86 6.11
CA LEU A 121 23.58 10.09 6.02
C LEU A 121 23.64 10.89 7.33
N PRO A 122 23.81 12.21 7.26
CA PRO A 122 23.55 13.08 8.40
C PRO A 122 22.04 13.24 8.60
N ARG A 123 21.63 13.80 9.75
CA ARG A 123 20.24 14.21 9.96
C ARG A 123 19.91 15.41 9.08
N LEU A 124 18.88 15.29 8.26
CA LEU A 124 18.42 16.37 7.37
C LEU A 124 17.36 17.24 8.06
N PRO A 125 17.38 18.55 7.90
CA PRO A 125 16.29 19.40 8.37
C PRO A 125 15.04 19.13 7.53
N GLY A 126 13.90 18.83 8.18
CA GLY A 126 12.65 18.48 7.50
C GLY A 126 11.42 19.12 8.10
N ILE A 127 10.45 19.45 7.26
CA ILE A 127 9.14 20.02 7.62
C ILE A 127 8.03 19.16 7.04
N SER A 128 7.05 18.80 7.87
CA SER A 128 5.78 18.25 7.45
C SER A 128 4.86 19.38 6.95
N LEU A 129 4.45 19.30 5.68
CA LEU A 129 3.44 20.21 5.12
C LEU A 129 2.11 20.07 5.85
N LYS A 130 1.71 18.84 6.15
CA LYS A 130 0.49 18.50 6.90
C LYS A 130 0.45 19.19 8.25
N ASP A 131 1.53 19.11 9.03
CA ASP A 131 1.58 19.73 10.35
C ASP A 131 1.66 21.24 10.27
N THR A 132 2.37 21.78 9.28
CA THR A 132 2.43 23.22 9.01
C THR A 132 1.05 23.76 8.63
N ALA A 133 0.33 23.09 7.73
CA ALA A 133 -1.02 23.47 7.33
C ALA A 133 -2.00 23.39 8.52
N ARG A 134 -1.91 22.33 9.32
CA ARG A 134 -2.76 22.14 10.51
C ARG A 134 -2.59 23.26 11.54
N ALA A 135 -1.39 23.80 11.65
CA ALA A 135 -1.11 24.88 12.60
C ALA A 135 -1.77 26.23 12.22
N VAL A 136 -2.11 26.43 10.93
CA VAL A 136 -2.54 27.76 10.45
C VAL A 136 -3.84 27.76 9.64
N LEU A 137 -4.33 26.59 9.21
CA LEU A 137 -5.55 26.46 8.41
C LEU A 137 -6.58 25.54 9.11
N PRO A 138 -7.86 25.96 9.21
CA PRO A 138 -8.94 25.10 9.68
C PRO A 138 -9.52 24.29 8.48
N LEU A 139 -8.90 23.18 8.12
CA LEU A 139 -9.35 22.33 7.02
C LEU A 139 -10.10 21.09 7.53
N PRO A 140 -11.01 20.49 6.74
CA PRO A 140 -11.71 19.27 7.12
C PRO A 140 -10.78 18.05 7.23
N ASN A 141 -9.70 18.04 6.48
CA ASN A 141 -8.57 17.11 6.60
C ASN A 141 -7.31 17.78 6.02
N TYR A 142 -6.15 17.15 6.21
CA TYR A 142 -4.86 17.71 5.76
C TYR A 142 -4.16 16.80 4.74
N ARG A 143 -4.94 16.14 3.89
CA ARG A 143 -4.41 15.43 2.71
C ARG A 143 -3.89 16.43 1.70
N LEU A 144 -2.93 16.03 0.87
CA LEU A 144 -2.28 16.95 -0.07
C LEU A 144 -3.29 17.64 -1.00
N ALA A 145 -4.25 16.91 -1.55
CA ALA A 145 -5.28 17.48 -2.41
C ALA A 145 -6.16 18.51 -1.68
N THR A 146 -6.48 18.30 -0.39
CA THR A 146 -7.26 19.25 0.40
C THR A 146 -6.47 20.52 0.71
N VAL A 147 -5.19 20.38 1.08
CA VAL A 147 -4.30 21.53 1.32
C VAL A 147 -4.05 22.30 0.02
N ALA A 148 -3.82 21.61 -1.09
CA ALA A 148 -3.61 22.22 -2.40
C ALA A 148 -4.83 23.04 -2.85
N ARG A 149 -6.04 22.46 -2.70
CA ARG A 149 -7.30 23.14 -3.06
C ARG A 149 -7.55 24.39 -2.22
N ALA A 150 -7.09 24.44 -0.98
CA ALA A 150 -7.21 25.64 -0.15
C ALA A 150 -6.41 26.84 -0.68
N PHE A 151 -5.50 26.61 -1.64
CA PHE A 151 -4.70 27.62 -2.31
C PHE A 151 -4.92 27.68 -3.82
N ASP A 152 -6.05 27.17 -4.30
CA ASP A 152 -6.41 27.14 -5.73
C ASP A 152 -5.33 26.45 -6.61
N ILE A 153 -4.58 25.51 -6.05
CA ILE A 153 -3.64 24.68 -6.80
C ILE A 153 -4.48 23.67 -7.61
N GLU A 154 -4.21 23.60 -8.91
CA GLU A 154 -4.92 22.74 -9.84
C GLU A 154 -4.85 21.26 -9.41
N ASP A 155 -5.89 20.50 -9.74
CA ASP A 155 -5.94 19.06 -9.48
C ASP A 155 -4.76 18.36 -10.15
N PHE A 156 -4.14 17.45 -9.43
CA PHE A 156 -2.97 16.71 -9.87
C PHE A 156 -3.12 15.21 -9.60
N PRO A 157 -2.48 14.36 -10.41
CA PRO A 157 -2.49 12.91 -10.19
C PRO A 157 -1.57 12.54 -9.00
N GLY A 158 -2.13 12.44 -7.80
CA GLY A 158 -1.39 12.17 -6.55
C GLY A 158 -0.66 10.82 -6.52
N TYR A 159 -1.02 9.86 -7.40
CA TYR A 159 -0.31 8.59 -7.56
C TYR A 159 1.03 8.72 -8.31
N LEU A 160 1.34 9.87 -8.93
CA LEU A 160 2.64 10.19 -9.51
C LEU A 160 3.45 11.04 -8.54
N ALA A 161 4.74 10.74 -8.39
CA ALA A 161 5.57 11.45 -7.43
C ALA A 161 5.85 12.91 -7.84
N GLU A 162 6.08 13.19 -9.13
CA GLU A 162 6.40 14.56 -9.57
C GLU A 162 5.25 15.55 -9.37
N PRO A 163 4.02 15.30 -9.83
CA PRO A 163 2.90 16.20 -9.59
C PRO A 163 2.61 16.39 -8.10
N ALA A 164 2.73 15.34 -7.28
CA ALA A 164 2.53 15.43 -5.84
C ALA A 164 3.62 16.29 -5.16
N ALA A 165 4.90 16.09 -5.50
CA ALA A 165 5.98 16.93 -4.99
C ALA A 165 5.81 18.39 -5.42
N ARG A 166 5.37 18.65 -6.65
CA ARG A 166 5.08 20.00 -7.16
C ARG A 166 3.94 20.66 -6.40
N ALA A 167 2.84 19.95 -6.17
CA ALA A 167 1.73 20.46 -5.37
C ALA A 167 2.15 20.73 -3.92
N CYS A 168 2.98 19.86 -3.34
CA CYS A 168 3.57 20.05 -2.02
C CYS A 168 4.42 21.34 -1.97
N ALA A 169 5.26 21.58 -2.98
CA ALA A 169 6.07 22.80 -3.08
C ALA A 169 5.19 24.05 -3.18
N GLN A 170 4.20 24.05 -4.07
CA GLN A 170 3.28 25.17 -4.27
C GLN A 170 2.48 25.49 -2.99
N ALA A 171 1.98 24.45 -2.30
CA ALA A 171 1.28 24.61 -1.04
C ALA A 171 2.17 25.19 0.06
N MET A 172 3.44 24.76 0.14
CA MET A 172 4.39 25.32 1.10
C MET A 172 4.71 26.79 0.80
N ILE A 173 4.92 27.17 -0.47
CA ILE A 173 5.12 28.54 -0.91
C ILE A 173 3.92 29.40 -0.51
N ALA A 174 2.70 28.93 -0.78
CA ALA A 174 1.47 29.61 -0.44
C ALA A 174 1.31 29.80 1.08
N LEU A 175 1.58 28.77 1.88
CA LEU A 175 1.57 28.85 3.35
C LEU A 175 2.58 29.86 3.88
N VAL A 176 3.82 29.82 3.38
CA VAL A 176 4.88 30.77 3.78
C VAL A 176 4.50 32.19 3.43
N GLY A 177 3.99 32.39 2.22
CA GLY A 177 3.62 33.74 1.72
C GLY A 177 2.39 34.33 2.44
N THR A 178 1.32 33.51 2.56
CA THR A 178 0.04 33.98 3.13
C THR A 178 0.11 34.22 4.64
N HIS A 179 0.84 33.34 5.37
CA HIS A 179 0.89 33.38 6.83
C HIS A 179 2.20 33.98 7.38
N GLY A 180 3.11 34.43 6.50
CA GLY A 180 4.37 35.03 6.93
C GLY A 180 5.21 34.12 7.80
N LEU A 181 5.25 32.80 7.50
CA LEU A 181 5.85 31.81 8.34
C LEU A 181 7.37 31.97 8.46
N ARG A 182 7.89 31.65 9.64
CA ARG A 182 9.29 31.86 10.04
C ARG A 182 9.79 30.70 10.86
N PHE A 183 11.09 30.42 10.80
CA PHE A 183 11.79 29.52 11.72
C PHE A 183 12.06 30.20 13.05
N ALA A 184 12.03 29.45 14.14
CA ALA A 184 12.39 29.95 15.47
C ALA A 184 13.86 30.42 15.54
N GLN A 185 14.75 29.74 14.79
CA GLN A 185 16.19 30.03 14.72
C GLN A 185 16.73 29.66 13.33
N PRO A 186 17.95 30.11 12.97
CA PRO A 186 18.57 29.73 11.71
C PRO A 186 18.72 28.24 11.56
N VAL A 187 18.35 27.71 10.38
CA VAL A 187 18.45 26.29 10.05
C VAL A 187 19.92 25.91 9.82
N ARG A 188 20.34 24.79 10.37
CA ARG A 188 21.66 24.23 10.12
C ARG A 188 21.57 23.18 9.03
N PHE A 189 22.40 23.33 8.01
CA PHE A 189 22.45 22.38 6.89
C PHE A 189 23.68 21.48 7.02
N PRO A 190 23.52 20.17 7.14
CA PRO A 190 24.63 19.23 7.17
C PRO A 190 25.23 19.08 5.76
N GLU A 191 26.49 18.68 5.70
CA GLU A 191 27.10 18.27 4.43
C GLU A 191 26.58 16.91 3.98
N LEU A 192 26.00 16.87 2.78
CA LEU A 192 25.58 15.63 2.13
C LEU A 192 26.74 15.04 1.31
N PRO A 193 26.84 13.70 1.25
CA PRO A 193 27.80 13.04 0.36
C PRO A 193 27.62 13.50 -1.09
N ARG A 194 28.70 13.49 -1.87
CA ARG A 194 28.69 13.81 -3.30
C ARG A 194 28.83 12.54 -4.10
N TYR A 195 27.89 12.33 -5.01
CA TYR A 195 27.90 11.21 -5.96
C TYR A 195 27.84 11.77 -7.38
N ALA A 196 28.49 11.07 -8.31
CA ALA A 196 28.36 11.43 -9.72
C ALA A 196 26.96 11.09 -10.21
N SER A 197 26.30 12.05 -10.85
CA SER A 197 25.03 11.82 -11.52
C SER A 197 25.31 11.28 -12.93
N GLN A 198 25.07 10.00 -13.16
CA GLN A 198 25.42 9.36 -14.44
C GLN A 198 24.20 8.78 -15.18
N THR A 199 23.02 8.83 -14.60
CA THR A 199 21.87 8.08 -15.12
C THR A 199 20.76 9.00 -15.61
N ALA A 200 20.19 8.65 -16.77
CA ALA A 200 19.01 9.31 -17.29
C ALA A 200 17.80 8.98 -16.39
N ALA A 201 17.03 10.01 -16.02
CA ALA A 201 15.81 9.83 -15.26
C ALA A 201 14.73 9.18 -16.15
N LEU A 202 14.06 8.15 -15.64
CA LEU A 202 12.87 7.59 -16.25
C LEU A 202 11.62 8.26 -15.63
N ARG A 203 11.16 9.35 -16.27
CA ARG A 203 9.98 10.08 -15.83
C ARG A 203 8.70 9.41 -16.31
N ARG A 204 7.73 9.32 -15.43
CA ARG A 204 6.37 8.93 -15.82
C ARG A 204 5.59 10.13 -16.32
N SER A 205 4.73 9.89 -17.30
CA SER A 205 3.83 10.91 -17.85
C SER A 205 2.42 10.72 -17.30
N ALA A 206 1.74 11.82 -17.01
CA ALA A 206 0.30 11.81 -16.73
C ALA A 206 -0.56 11.46 -17.94
N ALA A 207 0.03 11.43 -19.16
CA ALA A 207 -0.68 11.12 -20.38
C ALA A 207 -1.17 9.66 -20.35
N GLY A 208 -2.48 9.46 -20.21
CA GLY A 208 -3.15 8.16 -20.19
C GLY A 208 -3.36 7.54 -18.82
N ALA A 209 -2.91 8.17 -17.75
CA ALA A 209 -3.21 7.73 -16.40
C ALA A 209 -4.48 8.45 -15.91
N GLU A 210 -5.65 7.86 -16.15
CA GLU A 210 -6.90 8.32 -15.54
C GLU A 210 -6.77 8.23 -14.02
N LYS A 211 -7.05 9.33 -13.32
CA LYS A 211 -7.16 9.36 -11.86
C LYS A 211 -8.27 8.37 -11.49
N GLY A 212 -7.95 7.31 -10.80
CA GLY A 212 -8.96 6.36 -10.36
C GLY A 212 -9.96 7.11 -9.45
N TRP A 213 -11.25 6.95 -9.66
CA TRP A 213 -12.30 7.59 -8.86
C TRP A 213 -12.10 7.36 -7.34
N MET A 214 -11.56 6.20 -6.97
CA MET A 214 -11.28 5.85 -5.56
C MET A 214 -10.28 6.81 -4.91
N ALA A 215 -9.20 7.17 -5.60
CA ALA A 215 -8.24 8.13 -5.07
C ALA A 215 -8.88 9.52 -4.88
N GLU A 216 -9.75 9.91 -5.81
CA GLU A 216 -10.53 11.15 -5.67
C GLU A 216 -11.54 11.07 -4.53
N ALA A 217 -12.22 9.92 -4.38
CA ALA A 217 -13.18 9.70 -3.31
C ALA A 217 -12.51 9.74 -1.93
N VAL A 218 -11.36 9.08 -1.78
CA VAL A 218 -10.56 9.10 -0.55
C VAL A 218 -10.16 10.52 -0.15
N ASP A 219 -9.77 11.36 -1.10
CA ASP A 219 -9.41 12.76 -0.83
C ASP A 219 -10.58 13.59 -0.24
N ARG A 220 -11.81 13.20 -0.53
CA ARG A 220 -13.03 13.89 -0.06
C ARG A 220 -13.55 13.41 1.31
N VAL A 221 -13.03 12.30 1.82
CA VAL A 221 -13.44 11.80 3.16
C VAL A 221 -13.08 12.83 4.23
N PRO A 222 -14.04 13.31 5.04
CA PRO A 222 -13.80 14.31 6.08
C PRO A 222 -12.90 13.77 7.21
N ALA A 223 -12.47 14.64 8.10
CA ALA A 223 -11.72 14.28 9.30
C ALA A 223 -12.56 13.39 10.24
N ALA A 224 -11.89 12.55 11.03
CA ALA A 224 -12.54 11.71 12.02
C ALA A 224 -13.03 12.50 13.23
N ASP A 225 -14.22 12.17 13.74
CA ASP A 225 -14.82 12.80 14.93
C ASP A 225 -14.24 12.26 16.26
N GLY A 226 -13.13 11.54 16.25
CA GLY A 226 -12.57 10.83 17.41
C GLY A 226 -11.28 11.43 18.00
N GLY A 227 -10.91 12.65 17.63
CA GLY A 227 -9.67 13.26 18.10
C GLY A 227 -8.42 12.83 17.31
N PRO A 228 -7.19 13.18 17.79
CA PRO A 228 -5.96 13.01 17.00
C PRO A 228 -5.64 11.57 16.63
N VAL A 229 -5.96 10.63 17.50
CA VAL A 229 -5.71 9.19 17.28
C VAL A 229 -6.62 8.63 16.20
N ALA A 230 -7.91 8.90 16.29
CA ALA A 230 -8.89 8.49 15.27
C ALA A 230 -8.55 9.12 13.90
N GLN A 231 -8.08 10.38 13.90
CA GLN A 231 -7.63 11.04 12.70
C GLN A 231 -6.38 10.38 12.10
N ALA A 232 -5.39 10.02 12.92
CA ALA A 232 -4.20 9.30 12.45
C ALA A 232 -4.56 7.93 11.84
N TYR A 233 -5.49 7.22 12.47
CA TYR A 233 -6.01 5.96 11.94
C TYR A 233 -6.74 6.16 10.61
N LEU A 234 -7.61 7.17 10.51
CA LEU A 234 -8.33 7.48 9.27
C LEU A 234 -7.38 7.91 8.14
N ASP A 235 -6.32 8.66 8.45
CA ASP A 235 -5.33 9.07 7.47
C ASP A 235 -4.56 7.86 6.93
N LEU A 236 -4.16 6.92 7.81
CA LEU A 236 -3.51 5.67 7.42
C LEU A 236 -4.43 4.77 6.58
N LEU A 237 -5.71 4.66 6.99
CA LEU A 237 -6.73 3.94 6.23
C LEU A 237 -6.94 4.55 4.84
N ALA A 238 -7.00 5.87 4.76
CA ALA A 238 -7.15 6.60 3.50
C ALA A 238 -5.95 6.39 2.57
N GLU A 239 -4.73 6.37 3.11
CA GLU A 239 -3.51 6.06 2.36
C GLU A 239 -3.54 4.62 1.83
N ALA A 240 -3.91 3.66 2.67
CA ALA A 240 -4.00 2.25 2.31
C ALA A 240 -5.07 1.96 1.23
N VAL A 241 -6.21 2.65 1.26
CA VAL A 241 -7.31 2.46 0.28
C VAL A 241 -7.10 3.26 -0.99
N GLY A 242 -6.27 4.31 -0.95
CA GLY A 242 -6.05 5.19 -2.11
C GLY A 242 -5.52 4.49 -3.36
N ASP A 243 -4.90 3.34 -3.22
CA ASP A 243 -4.43 2.48 -4.32
C ASP A 243 -5.38 1.33 -4.70
N GLN A 244 -6.59 1.31 -4.15
CA GLN A 244 -7.68 0.36 -4.44
C GLN A 244 -7.57 -1.03 -3.79
N PHE A 245 -6.51 -1.36 -3.03
CA PHE A 245 -6.34 -2.69 -2.44
C PHE A 245 -5.74 -2.61 -1.04
N LEU A 246 -6.46 -3.12 -0.04
CA LEU A 246 -5.90 -3.34 1.29
C LEU A 246 -5.02 -4.60 1.30
N THR A 247 -3.78 -4.40 1.64
CA THR A 247 -2.78 -5.46 1.76
C THR A 247 -2.79 -6.08 3.14
N ASP A 248 -2.26 -7.29 3.27
CA ASP A 248 -2.02 -7.87 4.58
C ASP A 248 -1.09 -6.99 5.43
N GLU A 249 -0.07 -6.35 4.82
CA GLU A 249 0.84 -5.42 5.51
C GLU A 249 0.13 -4.15 5.98
N GLU A 250 -0.79 -3.61 5.20
CA GLU A 250 -1.60 -2.45 5.55
C GLU A 250 -2.64 -2.77 6.62
N ILE A 251 -3.29 -3.92 6.52
CA ILE A 251 -4.17 -4.43 7.57
C ILE A 251 -3.40 -4.58 8.88
N TRP A 252 -2.18 -5.13 8.84
CA TRP A 252 -1.31 -5.24 10.01
C TRP A 252 -0.90 -3.87 10.57
N ALA A 253 -0.56 -2.90 9.71
CA ALA A 253 -0.20 -1.54 10.13
C ALA A 253 -1.39 -0.83 10.80
N LEU A 254 -2.58 -0.97 10.23
CA LEU A 254 -3.82 -0.44 10.81
C LEU A 254 -4.12 -1.09 12.17
N ALA A 255 -4.01 -2.42 12.25
CA ALA A 255 -4.24 -3.15 13.49
C ALA A 255 -3.21 -2.78 14.58
N ALA A 256 -1.93 -2.63 14.20
CA ALA A 256 -0.87 -2.21 15.11
C ALA A 256 -1.12 -0.79 15.66
N LEU A 257 -1.48 0.15 14.79
CA LEU A 257 -1.82 1.52 15.20
C LEU A 257 -3.02 1.56 16.15
N ALA A 258 -4.08 0.79 15.83
CA ALA A 258 -5.26 0.70 16.69
C ALA A 258 -4.91 0.12 18.07
N ALA A 259 -4.09 -0.93 18.12
CA ALA A 259 -3.66 -1.57 19.36
C ALA A 259 -2.75 -0.66 20.19
N GLU A 260 -1.75 -0.01 19.59
CA GLU A 260 -0.84 0.92 20.24
C GLU A 260 -1.58 2.12 20.84
N ALA A 261 -2.56 2.61 20.12
CA ALA A 261 -3.39 3.74 20.54
C ALA A 261 -4.52 3.34 21.51
N GLY A 262 -4.69 2.05 21.82
CA GLY A 262 -5.73 1.57 22.72
C GLY A 262 -7.16 1.76 22.18
N MET A 263 -7.34 1.81 20.87
CA MET A 263 -8.67 1.99 20.24
C MET A 263 -9.55 0.76 20.48
N ALA A 264 -10.80 1.00 20.86
CA ALA A 264 -11.77 -0.08 20.98
C ALA A 264 -12.19 -0.62 19.60
N ALA A 265 -12.44 -1.93 19.49
CA ALA A 265 -12.88 -2.53 18.22
C ALA A 265 -14.15 -1.87 17.66
N ALA A 266 -15.09 -1.46 18.52
CA ALA A 266 -16.29 -0.72 18.11
C ALA A 266 -15.98 0.68 17.54
N GLU A 267 -14.91 1.32 17.99
CA GLU A 267 -14.46 2.60 17.46
C GLU A 267 -13.82 2.42 16.07
N VAL A 268 -12.94 1.43 15.93
CA VAL A 268 -12.37 1.05 14.63
C VAL A 268 -13.46 0.73 13.62
N GLN A 269 -14.44 -0.10 13.99
CA GLN A 269 -15.55 -0.46 13.12
C GLN A 269 -16.40 0.76 12.72
N ARG A 270 -16.63 1.69 13.64
CA ARG A 270 -17.36 2.93 13.33
C ARG A 270 -16.60 3.80 12.32
N ILE A 271 -15.25 3.87 12.42
CA ILE A 271 -14.42 4.58 11.45
C ILE A 271 -14.51 3.89 10.08
N HIS A 272 -14.41 2.57 10.03
CA HIS A 272 -14.54 1.79 8.79
C HIS A 272 -15.90 2.03 8.12
N THR A 273 -16.99 1.88 8.87
CA THR A 273 -18.35 2.10 8.36
C THR A 273 -18.53 3.53 7.85
N GLY A 274 -18.07 4.52 8.61
CA GLY A 274 -18.11 5.92 8.21
C GLY A 274 -17.27 6.22 6.96
N PHE A 275 -16.08 5.63 6.86
CA PHE A 275 -15.21 5.76 5.70
C PHE A 275 -15.86 5.21 4.42
N VAL A 276 -16.40 3.98 4.49
CA VAL A 276 -17.11 3.35 3.35
C VAL A 276 -18.38 4.14 2.99
N ALA A 277 -19.09 4.70 3.97
CA ALA A 277 -20.26 5.54 3.71
C ALA A 277 -19.89 6.82 2.94
N GLU A 278 -18.75 7.44 3.26
CA GLU A 278 -18.29 8.61 2.53
C GLU A 278 -17.81 8.26 1.11
N LEU A 279 -17.12 7.13 0.92
CA LEU A 279 -16.77 6.64 -0.42
C LEU A 279 -18.03 6.40 -1.26
N ARG A 280 -19.06 5.76 -0.67
CA ARG A 280 -20.36 5.58 -1.31
C ARG A 280 -20.99 6.90 -1.71
N ARG A 281 -21.01 7.88 -0.80
CA ARG A 281 -21.58 9.21 -1.06
C ARG A 281 -20.87 9.90 -2.23
N VAL A 282 -19.56 9.72 -2.38
CA VAL A 282 -18.81 10.26 -3.53
C VAL A 282 -19.16 9.52 -4.81
N ALA A 283 -19.26 8.19 -4.78
CA ALA A 283 -19.66 7.39 -5.94
C ALA A 283 -21.09 7.73 -6.42
N GLU A 284 -21.99 8.11 -5.51
CA GLU A 284 -23.38 8.49 -5.84
C GLU A 284 -23.51 10.00 -6.21
N ALA A 285 -22.47 10.81 -6.07
CA ALA A 285 -22.57 12.29 -6.13
C ALA A 285 -22.98 12.84 -7.50
N ASP A 286 -22.64 12.18 -8.57
CA ASP A 286 -23.03 12.55 -9.94
C ASP A 286 -24.35 11.86 -10.40
N GLY A 287 -24.94 11.02 -9.52
CA GLY A 287 -26.15 10.25 -9.79
C GLY A 287 -25.91 9.01 -10.65
N VAL A 288 -24.64 8.67 -10.95
CA VAL A 288 -24.28 7.57 -11.83
C VAL A 288 -23.23 6.69 -11.12
N VAL A 289 -23.62 5.50 -10.68
CA VAL A 289 -22.67 4.52 -10.15
C VAL A 289 -22.29 3.53 -11.23
N THR A 290 -21.04 3.52 -11.64
CA THR A 290 -20.51 2.59 -12.64
C THR A 290 -20.29 1.20 -12.05
N SER A 291 -20.21 0.19 -12.91
CA SER A 291 -19.88 -1.18 -12.49
C SER A 291 -18.46 -1.29 -11.91
N ALA A 292 -17.54 -0.42 -12.30
CA ALA A 292 -16.19 -0.36 -11.75
C ALA A 292 -16.20 0.19 -10.32
N GLU A 293 -16.83 1.34 -10.11
CA GLU A 293 -16.99 1.96 -8.79
C GLU A 293 -17.67 1.04 -7.80
N TYR A 294 -18.75 0.38 -8.22
CA TYR A 294 -19.46 -0.59 -7.37
C TYR A 294 -18.55 -1.74 -6.92
N ARG A 295 -17.74 -2.31 -7.83
CA ARG A 295 -16.85 -3.43 -7.50
C ARG A 295 -15.74 -3.02 -6.54
N GLU A 296 -15.08 -1.90 -6.83
CA GLU A 296 -13.99 -1.37 -6.01
C GLU A 296 -14.50 -1.00 -4.61
N LEU A 297 -15.64 -0.31 -4.54
CA LEU A 297 -16.27 0.06 -3.27
C LEU A 297 -16.68 -1.17 -2.46
N ARG A 298 -17.26 -2.19 -3.12
CA ARG A 298 -17.64 -3.43 -2.46
C ARG A 298 -16.42 -4.19 -1.94
N GLN A 299 -15.31 -4.21 -2.68
CA GLN A 299 -14.07 -4.86 -2.25
C GLN A 299 -13.49 -4.18 -1.00
N VAL A 300 -13.47 -2.84 -0.97
CA VAL A 300 -13.03 -2.08 0.21
C VAL A 300 -13.98 -2.32 1.38
N ALA A 301 -15.29 -2.32 1.15
CA ALA A 301 -16.29 -2.59 2.18
C ALA A 301 -16.16 -3.99 2.80
N ASP A 302 -15.85 -5.01 1.97
CA ASP A 302 -15.60 -6.38 2.41
C ASP A 302 -14.35 -6.47 3.29
N ALA A 303 -13.25 -5.89 2.81
CA ALA A 303 -11.97 -5.87 3.54
C ALA A 303 -12.07 -5.15 4.90
N LEU A 304 -12.94 -4.13 5.02
CA LEU A 304 -13.16 -3.35 6.24
C LEU A 304 -14.31 -3.89 7.11
N GLY A 305 -14.98 -4.97 6.70
CA GLY A 305 -16.13 -5.53 7.42
C GLY A 305 -17.34 -4.60 7.45
N ALA A 306 -17.55 -3.77 6.42
CA ALA A 306 -18.59 -2.75 6.32
C ALA A 306 -19.51 -2.98 5.09
N LEU A 307 -19.72 -4.23 4.69
CA LEU A 307 -20.54 -4.60 3.51
C LEU A 307 -21.98 -4.11 3.60
N GLU A 308 -22.52 -3.99 4.80
CA GLU A 308 -23.87 -3.47 5.04
C GLU A 308 -24.08 -2.06 4.48
N VAL A 309 -23.01 -1.28 4.37
CA VAL A 309 -23.08 0.10 3.84
C VAL A 309 -23.35 0.13 2.33
N VAL A 310 -22.98 -0.93 1.61
CA VAL A 310 -23.04 -0.98 0.13
C VAL A 310 -24.01 -2.04 -0.41
N VAL A 311 -24.72 -2.76 0.46
CA VAL A 311 -25.58 -3.89 0.06
C VAL A 311 -26.73 -3.46 -0.86
N ASP A 312 -27.27 -2.26 -0.67
CA ASP A 312 -28.38 -1.68 -1.44
C ASP A 312 -27.93 -0.75 -2.59
N LEU A 313 -26.61 -0.56 -2.75
CA LEU A 313 -26.06 0.28 -3.80
C LEU A 313 -26.36 -0.32 -5.18
N LYS A 314 -26.98 0.46 -6.06
CA LYS A 314 -27.37 0.02 -7.40
C LYS A 314 -26.44 0.63 -8.45
N VAL A 315 -25.94 -0.20 -9.33
CA VAL A 315 -25.27 0.27 -10.54
C VAL A 315 -26.29 0.96 -11.45
N THR A 316 -26.10 2.25 -11.71
CA THR A 316 -27.02 3.08 -12.48
C THR A 316 -26.49 3.42 -13.86
N ALA A 317 -25.18 3.27 -14.12
CA ALA A 317 -24.60 3.53 -15.44
C ALA A 317 -24.71 2.33 -16.36
N THR A 318 -25.52 2.47 -17.38
CA THR A 318 -25.54 1.63 -18.59
C THR A 318 -24.54 2.13 -19.66
N GLY A 319 -23.53 2.89 -19.28
CA GLY A 319 -22.59 3.56 -20.20
C GLY A 319 -21.33 2.79 -20.56
N ASP A 320 -20.82 1.96 -19.69
CA ASP A 320 -19.76 1.02 -20.06
C ASP A 320 -20.38 -0.24 -20.63
N LYS A 321 -19.95 -0.61 -21.84
CA LYS A 321 -20.28 -1.93 -22.40
C LYS A 321 -19.92 -2.94 -21.32
N PRO A 322 -20.87 -3.77 -20.87
CA PRO A 322 -20.60 -4.69 -19.77
C PRO A 322 -19.34 -5.50 -20.11
N THR A 323 -18.39 -5.56 -19.20
CA THR A 323 -17.14 -6.31 -19.42
C THR A 323 -17.51 -7.73 -19.79
N ARG A 324 -17.29 -8.07 -21.04
CA ARG A 324 -17.64 -9.36 -21.63
C ARG A 324 -16.37 -10.13 -21.97
N VAL A 325 -16.12 -11.17 -21.20
CA VAL A 325 -14.87 -11.92 -21.23
C VAL A 325 -15.04 -13.21 -21.99
N LEU A 326 -14.21 -13.45 -22.99
CA LEU A 326 -14.05 -14.76 -23.63
C LEU A 326 -12.78 -15.42 -23.09
N VAL A 327 -12.92 -16.58 -22.46
CA VAL A 327 -11.77 -17.35 -21.93
C VAL A 327 -11.49 -18.54 -22.84
N LEU A 328 -10.31 -18.51 -23.47
CA LEU A 328 -9.79 -19.63 -24.29
C LEU A 328 -8.87 -20.51 -23.46
N GLY A 329 -9.01 -21.82 -23.62
CA GLY A 329 -8.23 -22.82 -22.90
C GLY A 329 -9.10 -23.77 -22.09
N THR A 330 -8.49 -24.87 -21.68
CA THR A 330 -9.16 -26.00 -20.98
C THR A 330 -8.43 -26.37 -19.67
N THR A 331 -7.57 -25.50 -19.17
CA THR A 331 -6.87 -25.73 -17.91
C THR A 331 -7.80 -25.49 -16.73
N ALA A 332 -7.48 -26.08 -15.57
CA ALA A 332 -8.21 -25.84 -14.34
C ALA A 332 -8.26 -24.36 -13.96
N ASP A 333 -7.18 -23.61 -14.24
CA ASP A 333 -7.08 -22.19 -13.98
C ASP A 333 -8.02 -21.38 -14.90
N ALA A 334 -8.19 -21.81 -16.17
CA ALA A 334 -9.15 -21.22 -17.09
C ALA A 334 -10.59 -21.44 -16.61
N ASP A 335 -10.90 -22.60 -16.03
CA ASP A 335 -12.21 -22.90 -15.45
C ASP A 335 -12.47 -22.08 -14.16
N GLN A 336 -11.45 -21.93 -13.31
CA GLN A 336 -11.52 -21.04 -12.15
C GLN A 336 -11.76 -19.59 -12.56
N LEU A 337 -11.05 -19.11 -13.59
CA LEU A 337 -11.29 -17.75 -14.10
C LEU A 337 -12.71 -17.59 -14.64
N ARG A 338 -13.28 -18.57 -15.37
CA ARG A 338 -14.68 -18.53 -15.85
C ARG A 338 -15.66 -18.41 -14.69
N ALA A 339 -15.46 -19.21 -13.63
CA ALA A 339 -16.29 -19.14 -12.44
C ALA A 339 -16.20 -17.78 -11.77
N ARG A 340 -14.97 -17.23 -11.67
CA ARG A 340 -14.73 -15.94 -11.04
C ARG A 340 -15.27 -14.75 -11.83
N VAL A 341 -15.11 -14.77 -13.16
CA VAL A 341 -15.71 -13.79 -14.07
C VAL A 341 -17.22 -13.67 -13.82
N LEU A 342 -17.91 -14.80 -13.60
CA LEU A 342 -19.34 -14.81 -13.32
C LEU A 342 -19.66 -14.31 -11.91
N SER A 343 -18.88 -14.71 -10.89
CA SER A 343 -19.09 -14.28 -9.50
C SER A 343 -18.85 -12.77 -9.29
N GLU A 344 -17.97 -12.18 -10.09
CA GLU A 344 -17.67 -10.74 -10.06
C GLU A 344 -18.62 -9.90 -10.94
N GLY A 345 -19.67 -10.52 -11.50
CA GLY A 345 -20.70 -9.84 -12.28
C GLY A 345 -20.33 -9.52 -13.74
N PHE A 346 -19.19 -10.02 -14.24
CA PHE A 346 -18.84 -9.92 -15.65
C PHE A 346 -19.67 -10.88 -16.51
N GLN A 347 -19.81 -10.57 -17.80
CA GLN A 347 -20.46 -11.47 -18.74
C GLN A 347 -19.45 -12.45 -19.35
N LEU A 348 -19.70 -13.74 -19.24
CA LEU A 348 -18.90 -14.75 -19.93
C LEU A 348 -19.41 -14.95 -21.37
N ALA A 349 -18.53 -14.69 -22.34
CA ALA A 349 -18.84 -14.91 -23.74
C ALA A 349 -18.54 -16.36 -24.13
N LYS A 350 -19.44 -16.96 -24.90
CA LYS A 350 -19.25 -18.31 -25.48
C LYS A 350 -18.54 -18.29 -26.84
N LYS A 351 -18.60 -17.17 -27.54
CA LYS A 351 -18.03 -16.98 -28.90
C LYS A 351 -17.43 -15.57 -29.01
N LEU A 352 -16.41 -15.42 -29.83
CA LEU A 352 -15.84 -14.13 -30.16
C LEU A 352 -16.81 -13.34 -31.08
N THR A 353 -17.22 -12.18 -30.58
CA THR A 353 -18.09 -11.23 -31.28
C THR A 353 -17.60 -9.81 -30.99
N GLY A 354 -18.03 -8.81 -31.74
CA GLY A 354 -17.69 -7.40 -31.52
C GLY A 354 -18.14 -6.82 -30.15
N SER A 355 -18.91 -7.59 -29.37
CA SER A 355 -19.29 -7.22 -28.00
C SER A 355 -18.35 -7.79 -26.92
N VAL A 356 -17.37 -8.61 -27.28
CA VAL A 356 -16.32 -9.11 -26.36
C VAL A 356 -15.35 -7.95 -26.10
N THR A 357 -15.18 -7.61 -24.82
CA THR A 357 -14.26 -6.55 -24.39
C THR A 357 -12.88 -7.11 -24.06
N HIS A 358 -12.82 -8.35 -23.55
CA HIS A 358 -11.57 -9.01 -23.17
C HIS A 358 -11.55 -10.45 -23.65
N LEU A 359 -10.44 -10.84 -24.27
CA LEU A 359 -10.14 -12.23 -24.59
C LEU A 359 -8.97 -12.67 -23.72
N VAL A 360 -9.21 -13.66 -22.85
CA VAL A 360 -8.18 -14.25 -22.00
C VAL A 360 -7.83 -15.64 -22.52
N TYR A 361 -6.54 -15.95 -22.57
CA TYR A 361 -6.09 -17.26 -23.04
C TYR A 361 -5.05 -17.88 -22.08
N ASP A 362 -5.10 -19.21 -21.93
CA ASP A 362 -4.15 -19.93 -21.11
C ASP A 362 -2.90 -20.35 -21.90
N ALA A 363 -1.89 -20.90 -21.19
CA ALA A 363 -0.63 -21.33 -21.77
C ALA A 363 -0.77 -22.51 -22.79
N GLY A 364 -1.92 -23.18 -22.82
CA GLY A 364 -2.22 -24.24 -23.79
C GLY A 364 -2.70 -23.73 -25.15
N VAL A 365 -3.06 -22.45 -25.23
CA VAL A 365 -3.49 -21.81 -26.48
C VAL A 365 -2.26 -21.31 -27.23
N ARG A 366 -2.13 -21.70 -28.50
CA ARG A 366 -1.00 -21.28 -29.34
C ARG A 366 -1.12 -19.78 -29.67
N GLU A 367 0.01 -19.07 -29.70
CA GLU A 367 0.05 -17.65 -30.10
C GLU A 367 -0.45 -17.41 -31.53
N SER A 368 -0.43 -18.42 -32.38
CA SER A 368 -0.98 -18.41 -33.74
C SER A 368 -2.50 -18.67 -33.80
N GLU A 369 -3.19 -18.76 -32.68
CA GLU A 369 -4.65 -18.96 -32.64
C GLU A 369 -5.37 -17.81 -33.35
N PRO A 370 -6.15 -18.04 -34.42
CA PRO A 370 -6.76 -16.98 -35.25
C PRO A 370 -7.70 -16.05 -34.45
N ARG A 371 -8.28 -16.55 -33.35
CA ARG A 371 -9.17 -15.75 -32.48
C ARG A 371 -8.43 -14.67 -31.71
N LEU A 372 -7.11 -14.79 -31.44
CA LEU A 372 -6.31 -13.75 -30.80
C LEU A 372 -6.17 -12.53 -31.71
N SER A 373 -5.75 -12.74 -32.96
CA SER A 373 -5.64 -11.67 -33.96
C SER A 373 -7.00 -11.03 -34.25
N ARG A 374 -8.04 -11.87 -34.38
CA ARG A 374 -9.40 -11.38 -34.65
C ARG A 374 -9.98 -10.58 -33.47
N ALA A 375 -9.62 -10.91 -32.24
CA ALA A 375 -10.03 -10.14 -31.06
C ALA A 375 -9.42 -8.75 -31.05
N LEU A 376 -8.13 -8.62 -31.40
CA LEU A 376 -7.46 -7.32 -31.55
C LEU A 376 -8.12 -6.47 -32.65
N GLU A 377 -8.45 -7.07 -33.80
CA GLU A 377 -9.17 -6.37 -34.89
C GLU A 377 -10.55 -5.87 -34.46
N LEU A 378 -11.21 -6.57 -33.54
CA LEU A 378 -12.50 -6.19 -32.96
C LEU A 378 -12.39 -5.20 -31.81
N GLY A 379 -11.16 -4.77 -31.45
CA GLY A 379 -10.91 -3.83 -30.36
C GLY A 379 -11.01 -4.45 -28.96
N ALA A 380 -10.93 -5.79 -28.85
CA ALA A 380 -10.92 -6.45 -27.56
C ALA A 380 -9.48 -6.51 -27.00
N HIS A 381 -9.34 -6.35 -25.68
CA HIS A 381 -8.07 -6.55 -24.98
C HIS A 381 -7.71 -8.04 -24.95
N VAL A 382 -6.57 -8.41 -25.51
CA VAL A 382 -6.08 -9.81 -25.50
C VAL A 382 -5.05 -9.93 -24.39
N VAL A 383 -5.34 -10.78 -23.40
CA VAL A 383 -4.57 -10.90 -22.15
C VAL A 383 -4.29 -12.36 -21.86
N ARG A 384 -3.09 -12.67 -21.35
CA ARG A 384 -2.79 -14.01 -20.85
C ARG A 384 -3.49 -14.25 -19.51
N LEU A 385 -3.76 -15.52 -19.20
CA LEU A 385 -4.47 -15.91 -17.99
C LEU A 385 -3.76 -15.45 -16.70
N ASP A 386 -2.45 -15.51 -16.67
CA ASP A 386 -1.61 -15.07 -15.56
C ASP A 386 -1.68 -13.54 -15.34
N GLN A 387 -1.87 -12.78 -16.40
CA GLN A 387 -2.03 -11.33 -16.37
C GLN A 387 -3.47 -10.89 -16.07
N ALA A 388 -4.45 -11.68 -16.46
CA ALA A 388 -5.87 -11.38 -16.24
C ALA A 388 -6.22 -11.27 -14.75
N ALA A 389 -5.60 -12.08 -13.91
CA ALA A 389 -5.78 -12.03 -12.47
C ALA A 389 -5.29 -10.69 -11.88
N ALA A 390 -4.19 -10.16 -12.40
CA ALA A 390 -3.65 -8.86 -12.02
C ALA A 390 -4.49 -7.70 -12.57
N LEU A 391 -4.96 -7.81 -13.82
CA LEU A 391 -5.76 -6.77 -14.49
C LEU A 391 -7.08 -6.47 -13.76
N TRP A 392 -7.71 -7.50 -13.18
CA TRP A 392 -9.00 -7.36 -12.50
C TRP A 392 -8.89 -7.46 -10.98
N GLY A 393 -7.67 -7.42 -10.42
CA GLY A 393 -7.47 -7.57 -8.96
C GLY A 393 -7.95 -8.93 -8.42
N PHE A 394 -8.06 -9.94 -9.29
CA PHE A 394 -8.35 -11.29 -8.85
C PHE A 394 -7.10 -11.82 -8.16
N VAL A 395 -7.04 -11.66 -6.84
CA VAL A 395 -6.06 -12.41 -6.05
C VAL A 395 -6.31 -13.89 -6.37
N PRO A 396 -5.33 -14.64 -6.90
CA PRO A 396 -5.51 -16.08 -7.05
C PRO A 396 -5.91 -16.59 -5.66
N ALA A 397 -7.07 -17.27 -5.58
CA ALA A 397 -7.45 -17.92 -4.33
C ALA A 397 -6.21 -18.70 -3.91
N PRO A 398 -5.71 -18.54 -2.67
CA PRO A 398 -4.53 -19.27 -2.24
C PRO A 398 -4.84 -20.72 -2.60
N GLU A 399 -4.01 -21.32 -3.47
CA GLU A 399 -4.18 -22.73 -3.82
C GLU A 399 -4.45 -23.43 -2.52
N PRO A 400 -5.55 -24.21 -2.40
CA PRO A 400 -5.78 -24.99 -1.21
C PRO A 400 -4.49 -25.79 -1.09
N ARG A 401 -3.65 -25.38 -0.13
CA ARG A 401 -2.35 -26.03 0.10
C ARG A 401 -2.72 -27.48 0.23
N ARG A 402 -2.47 -28.26 -0.82
CA ARG A 402 -2.64 -29.71 -0.75
C ARG A 402 -1.90 -30.11 0.51
N PRO A 403 -2.58 -30.61 1.54
CA PRO A 403 -1.92 -30.95 2.77
C PRO A 403 -0.79 -31.88 2.35
N LYS A 404 0.46 -31.42 2.56
CA LYS A 404 1.63 -32.27 2.30
C LYS A 404 1.37 -33.49 3.14
N THR A 405 1.10 -34.64 2.49
CA THR A 405 0.93 -35.88 3.20
C THR A 405 2.17 -36.06 4.04
N PRO A 406 2.05 -36.05 5.39
CA PRO A 406 3.23 -36.11 6.25
C PRO A 406 4.05 -37.31 5.85
N SER A 407 5.32 -37.09 5.59
CA SER A 407 6.23 -38.15 5.19
C SER A 407 6.26 -39.23 6.30
N SER A 408 6.69 -40.42 5.94
CA SER A 408 6.85 -41.51 6.95
C SER A 408 7.78 -41.05 8.10
N ARG A 409 8.69 -40.11 7.84
CA ARG A 409 9.58 -39.48 8.80
C ARG A 409 8.85 -38.57 9.78
N ASP A 410 7.92 -37.74 9.28
CA ASP A 410 7.14 -36.81 10.12
C ASP A 410 6.22 -37.59 11.07
N ARG A 411 5.71 -38.72 10.62
CA ARG A 411 4.91 -39.66 11.44
C ARG A 411 5.72 -40.29 12.56
N LEU A 412 6.97 -40.64 12.28
CA LEU A 412 7.88 -41.18 13.29
C LEU A 412 8.26 -40.10 14.30
N ILE A 413 8.57 -38.91 13.86
CA ILE A 413 8.90 -37.75 14.71
C ILE A 413 7.72 -37.38 15.63
N GLY A 414 6.48 -37.38 15.12
CA GLY A 414 5.28 -37.12 15.93
C GLY A 414 5.10 -38.12 17.04
N ARG A 415 5.29 -39.43 16.76
CA ARG A 415 5.18 -40.51 17.74
C ARG A 415 6.32 -40.50 18.75
N VAL A 416 7.53 -40.13 18.33
CA VAL A 416 8.69 -39.98 19.24
C VAL A 416 8.49 -38.82 20.18
N LEU A 417 7.97 -37.67 19.68
CA LEU A 417 7.66 -36.50 20.48
C LEU A 417 6.54 -36.80 21.51
N MET A 418 5.48 -37.49 21.12
CA MET A 418 4.42 -37.89 22.06
C MET A 418 4.95 -38.86 23.13
N GLY A 419 5.78 -39.81 22.76
CA GLY A 419 6.43 -40.72 23.72
C GLY A 419 7.36 -40.00 24.69
N ALA A 420 8.19 -39.09 24.19
CA ALA A 420 9.08 -38.28 25.00
C ALA A 420 8.30 -37.34 25.94
N GLY A 421 7.21 -36.72 25.48
CA GLY A 421 6.33 -35.90 26.28
C GLY A 421 5.67 -36.67 27.43
N LEU A 422 5.21 -37.88 27.16
CA LEU A 422 4.63 -38.77 28.18
C LEU A 422 5.66 -39.17 29.25
N ILE A 423 6.87 -39.55 28.85
CA ILE A 423 7.96 -39.90 29.73
C ILE A 423 8.35 -38.68 30.62
N LEU A 424 8.45 -37.52 30.01
CA LEU A 424 8.77 -36.27 30.72
C LEU A 424 7.68 -35.91 31.73
N MET A 425 6.41 -36.15 31.41
CA MET A 425 5.28 -35.93 32.32
C MET A 425 5.32 -36.89 33.49
N ILE A 426 5.66 -38.16 33.27
CA ILE A 426 5.82 -39.16 34.34
C ILE A 426 6.99 -38.78 35.27
N ILE A 427 8.13 -38.35 34.71
CA ILE A 427 9.29 -37.90 35.48
C ILE A 427 8.91 -36.64 36.34
N THR A 428 8.13 -35.71 35.75
CA THR A 428 7.67 -34.50 36.46
C THR A 428 6.77 -34.87 37.64
N VAL A 429 5.85 -35.82 37.47
CA VAL A 429 4.96 -36.31 38.53
C VAL A 429 5.78 -36.96 39.63
N ILE A 430 6.74 -37.82 39.26
CA ILE A 430 7.64 -38.46 40.25
C ILE A 430 8.49 -37.46 41.01
N ALA A 431 9.00 -36.42 40.29
CA ALA A 431 9.79 -35.36 40.91
C ALA A 431 8.96 -34.48 41.87
N MET A 432 7.68 -34.21 41.56
CA MET A 432 6.76 -33.50 42.46
C MET A 432 6.46 -34.25 43.75
N PHE A 433 6.30 -35.56 43.68
CA PHE A 433 6.08 -36.40 44.88
C PHE A 433 7.38 -36.76 45.63
N GLY A 434 8.55 -36.63 44.97
CA GLY A 434 9.87 -36.94 45.53
C GLY A 434 10.55 -35.81 46.31
N GLY A 435 9.89 -34.66 46.56
CA GLY A 435 10.41 -33.58 47.42
C GLY A 435 11.47 -32.67 46.80
N THR A 436 11.69 -32.70 45.48
CA THR A 436 12.51 -31.70 44.78
C THR A 436 11.68 -30.45 44.56
N GLY A 437 12.20 -29.27 44.94
CA GLY A 437 11.47 -27.99 44.98
C GLY A 437 10.66 -27.65 43.72
N VAL A 438 9.59 -26.84 43.88
CA VAL A 438 8.52 -26.55 42.89
C VAL A 438 9.02 -25.95 41.56
N GLY A 439 10.16 -25.27 41.54
CA GLY A 439 10.67 -24.56 40.34
C GLY A 439 11.07 -25.46 39.19
N PRO A 440 11.88 -26.52 39.37
CA PRO A 440 12.24 -27.46 38.31
C PRO A 440 11.05 -28.25 37.74
N GLY A 441 10.04 -28.54 38.58
CA GLY A 441 8.84 -29.26 38.19
C GLY A 441 7.96 -28.48 37.21
N ILE A 442 7.85 -27.17 37.37
CA ILE A 442 7.07 -26.29 36.47
C ILE A 442 7.70 -26.23 35.07
N VAL A 443 9.02 -26.09 34.98
CA VAL A 443 9.74 -26.05 33.69
C VAL A 443 9.57 -27.38 32.94
N LEU A 444 9.69 -28.51 33.61
CA LEU A 444 9.49 -29.84 33.05
C LEU A 444 8.02 -30.05 32.59
N ALA A 445 7.04 -29.54 33.35
CA ALA A 445 5.63 -29.63 32.98
C ALA A 445 5.31 -28.82 31.71
N VAL A 446 5.87 -27.62 31.52
CA VAL A 446 5.71 -26.79 30.34
C VAL A 446 6.34 -27.49 29.11
N LEU A 447 7.53 -28.05 29.26
CA LEU A 447 8.18 -28.78 28.13
C LEU A 447 7.42 -30.06 27.77
N ALA A 448 6.87 -30.78 28.73
CA ALA A 448 6.04 -31.96 28.50
C ALA A 448 4.73 -31.60 27.79
N ALA A 449 4.05 -30.53 28.19
CA ALA A 449 2.85 -30.03 27.54
C ALA A 449 3.12 -29.59 26.09
N GLY A 450 4.23 -28.88 25.86
CA GLY A 450 4.63 -28.49 24.50
C GLY A 450 4.91 -29.67 23.58
N ALA A 451 5.57 -30.71 24.07
CA ALA A 451 5.85 -31.94 23.29
C ALA A 451 4.57 -32.75 23.00
N LEU A 452 3.61 -32.82 23.93
CA LEU A 452 2.32 -33.47 23.75
C LEU A 452 1.44 -32.74 22.74
N VAL A 453 1.35 -31.41 22.82
CA VAL A 453 0.56 -30.56 21.89
C VAL A 453 1.17 -30.61 20.50
N GLY A 454 2.49 -30.52 20.35
CA GLY A 454 3.17 -30.63 19.08
C GLY A 454 3.01 -32.00 18.44
N GLY A 455 3.11 -33.07 19.24
CA GLY A 455 2.87 -34.45 18.78
C GLY A 455 1.41 -34.69 18.38
N TRP A 456 0.45 -34.19 19.15
CA TRP A 456 -0.98 -34.24 18.86
C TRP A 456 -1.34 -33.50 17.58
N TYR A 457 -0.84 -32.27 17.40
CA TYR A 457 -1.03 -31.47 16.18
C TYR A 457 -0.53 -32.20 14.94
N LEU A 458 0.61 -32.88 15.01
CA LEU A 458 1.15 -33.70 13.92
C LEU A 458 0.35 -34.99 13.67
N ASP A 459 -0.41 -35.51 14.64
CA ASP A 459 -1.26 -36.71 14.50
C ASP A 459 -2.72 -36.35 14.09
N GLU A 460 -3.27 -35.24 14.54
CA GLU A 460 -4.68 -34.84 14.28
C GLU A 460 -4.91 -34.30 12.87
N THR A 461 -3.89 -33.75 12.23
CA THR A 461 -3.92 -33.44 10.80
C THR A 461 -4.22 -34.69 9.94
N LYS A 462 -4.21 -35.91 10.53
CA LYS A 462 -4.60 -37.16 9.89
C LYS A 462 -6.09 -37.47 9.95
N ARG A 463 -6.79 -37.06 11.00
CA ARG A 463 -8.21 -37.47 11.17
C ARG A 463 -9.12 -36.66 10.28
N ALA A 464 -8.76 -35.39 10.03
CA ALA A 464 -9.49 -34.50 9.14
C ALA A 464 -9.45 -34.95 7.66
N THR A 465 -8.37 -35.64 7.23
CA THR A 465 -8.24 -36.13 5.85
C THR A 465 -8.83 -37.54 5.62
N ALA A 466 -9.07 -38.33 6.66
CA ALA A 466 -9.70 -39.64 6.57
C ALA A 466 -11.24 -39.61 6.61
N GLY A 467 -11.83 -38.53 7.13
CA GLY A 467 -13.27 -38.34 7.26
C GLY A 467 -13.99 -37.75 6.03
N SER A 468 -13.24 -37.32 4.98
CA SER A 468 -13.81 -36.78 3.74
C SER A 468 -13.76 -37.73 2.54
N ALA A 469 -13.39 -38.98 2.75
CA ALA A 469 -13.28 -40.02 1.72
C ALA A 469 -14.21 -41.25 2.02
N GLY A 470 -15.37 -40.93 2.67
CA GLY A 470 -16.45 -41.90 2.91
C GLY A 470 -17.75 -41.37 2.32
#